data_884b501e722076d16c14de5b4bd6a523
#
_entry.id   884b501e722076d16c14de5b4bd6a523
#
_cell.length_a   1.000
_cell.length_b   1.000
_cell.length_c   1.000
_cell.angle_alpha   90.00
_cell.angle_beta   90.00
_cell.angle_gamma   90.00
#
_symmetry.space_group_name_H-M   'P 1'
#
loop_
_entity.id
_entity.type
_entity.pdbx_description
1 polymer ?
#
loop_
_entity_poly.entity_id
_entity_poly.type
_entity_poly.pdbx_seq_one_letter_code
_entity_poly.pdbx_strand_id
1 'polypeptide(L)'
;MKVTVLQENLSRGLSIVSRAVSPRSTLPVLANILIATDEGRLRLSATNLELGITAWIPAKVEDEGATTIPSRTFSDLVNALPGDQVLLNLDSQTQTMNIRSGASINDIRGIDADEFPPLAPPETDGVMQLNVVDFKEMIHQVAFAASTDEARPVLMGVLLTATGDQITMASAD
;
A
#
# COMPACT_ATOMS: atom_id res chain seq x y z
N MET A 1 5.50 19.33 1.42
CA MET A 1 4.95 18.57 0.27
C MET A 1 3.65 19.17 -0.19
N LYS A 2 3.51 19.42 -1.49
CA LYS A 2 2.25 19.89 -2.08
C LYS A 2 1.99 19.13 -3.37
N VAL A 3 0.86 18.40 -3.44
CA VAL A 3 0.56 17.46 -4.51
C VAL A 3 -0.92 17.49 -4.84
N THR A 4 -1.25 17.47 -6.14
CA THR A 4 -2.63 17.31 -6.64
C THR A 4 -2.78 15.95 -7.33
N VAL A 5 -3.80 15.19 -6.96
CA VAL A 5 -4.11 13.86 -7.51
C VAL A 5 -5.59 13.75 -7.88
N LEU A 6 -5.93 12.81 -8.76
CA LEU A 6 -7.33 12.44 -8.97
C LEU A 6 -7.80 11.57 -7.80
N GLN A 7 -9.00 11.85 -7.28
CA GLN A 7 -9.59 11.11 -6.15
C GLN A 7 -9.68 9.60 -6.45
N GLU A 8 -10.08 9.23 -7.65
CA GLU A 8 -10.17 7.82 -8.08
C GLU A 8 -8.81 7.11 -8.01
N ASN A 9 -7.73 7.76 -8.51
CA ASN A 9 -6.39 7.19 -8.48
C ASN A 9 -5.89 7.04 -7.04
N LEU A 10 -6.15 8.04 -6.19
CA LEU A 10 -5.79 8.02 -4.78
C LEU A 10 -6.53 6.90 -4.03
N SER A 11 -7.86 6.82 -4.20
CA SER A 11 -8.68 5.76 -3.60
C SER A 11 -8.22 4.37 -4.03
N ARG A 12 -7.94 4.17 -5.32
CA ARG A 12 -7.43 2.90 -5.85
C ARG A 12 -6.05 2.54 -5.25
N GLY A 13 -5.12 3.50 -5.21
CA GLY A 13 -3.81 3.30 -4.60
C GLY A 13 -3.91 2.93 -3.12
N LEU A 14 -4.73 3.65 -2.36
CA LEU A 14 -4.97 3.37 -0.95
C LEU A 14 -5.58 1.98 -0.73
N SER A 15 -6.54 1.56 -1.55
CA SER A 15 -7.16 0.23 -1.45
C SER A 15 -6.18 -0.91 -1.69
N ILE A 16 -5.14 -0.68 -2.49
CA ILE A 16 -4.09 -1.66 -2.76
C ILE A 16 -3.14 -1.75 -1.56
N VAL A 17 -2.57 -0.63 -1.12
CA VAL A 17 -1.51 -0.62 -0.10
C VAL A 17 -2.06 -0.92 1.31
N SER A 18 -3.30 -0.56 1.60
CA SER A 18 -3.93 -0.81 2.90
C SER A 18 -4.01 -2.29 3.28
N ARG A 19 -3.85 -3.21 2.32
CA ARG A 19 -3.78 -4.66 2.56
C ARG A 19 -2.53 -5.08 3.34
N ALA A 20 -1.47 -4.27 3.31
CA ALA A 20 -0.24 -4.50 4.07
C ALA A 20 -0.18 -3.74 5.40
N VAL A 21 -1.24 -3.02 5.76
CA VAL A 21 -1.29 -2.27 7.03
C VAL A 21 -1.54 -3.22 8.21
N SER A 22 -0.84 -2.99 9.32
CA SER A 22 -1.02 -3.74 10.57
C SER A 22 -1.68 -2.89 11.66
N PRO A 23 -3.02 -2.91 11.77
CA PRO A 23 -3.72 -2.04 12.71
C PRO A 23 -3.57 -2.43 14.19
N ARG A 24 -3.05 -3.63 14.45
CA ARG A 24 -2.84 -4.17 15.82
C ARG A 24 -1.36 -4.26 16.20
N SER A 25 -0.47 -3.60 15.44
CA SER A 25 0.96 -3.59 15.75
C SER A 25 1.26 -2.78 17.00
N THR A 26 2.33 -3.17 17.69
CA THR A 26 2.94 -2.37 18.77
C THR A 26 3.64 -1.10 18.27
N LEU A 27 3.95 -1.05 16.98
CA LEU A 27 4.52 0.13 16.31
C LEU A 27 3.39 0.93 15.64
N PRO A 28 3.06 2.13 16.14
CA PRO A 28 1.93 2.93 15.62
C PRO A 28 2.06 3.25 14.12
N VAL A 29 3.27 3.45 13.62
CA VAL A 29 3.54 3.78 12.21
C VAL A 29 3.11 2.67 11.24
N LEU A 30 3.01 1.41 11.67
CA LEU A 30 2.53 0.29 10.85
C LEU A 30 1.01 0.30 10.62
N ALA A 31 0.27 1.12 11.36
CA ALA A 31 -1.13 1.42 11.07
C ALA A 31 -1.32 2.54 10.03
N ASN A 32 -0.22 3.18 9.64
CA ASN A 32 -0.18 4.27 8.68
C ASN A 32 0.20 3.78 7.27
N ILE A 33 -0.09 4.61 6.28
CA ILE A 33 0.44 4.54 4.93
C ILE A 33 1.49 5.64 4.79
N LEU A 34 2.69 5.30 4.33
CA LEU A 34 3.69 6.26 3.89
C LEU A 34 3.24 6.88 2.58
N ILE A 35 3.22 8.19 2.54
CA ILE A 35 2.92 9.01 1.37
C ILE A 35 4.17 9.81 1.06
N ALA A 36 4.75 9.63 -0.11
CA ALA A 36 5.96 10.33 -0.52
C ALA A 36 5.89 10.73 -1.99
N THR A 37 6.55 11.80 -2.35
CA THR A 37 6.78 12.14 -3.76
C THR A 37 7.96 11.35 -4.30
N ASP A 38 7.85 10.86 -5.52
CA ASP A 38 8.85 10.03 -6.18
C ASP A 38 8.79 10.21 -7.69
N GLU A 39 9.83 10.82 -8.29
CA GLU A 39 9.94 11.09 -9.72
C GLU A 39 8.69 11.72 -10.35
N GLY A 40 8.13 12.74 -9.69
CA GLY A 40 6.93 13.45 -10.16
C GLY A 40 5.62 12.68 -10.01
N ARG A 41 5.63 11.55 -9.29
CA ARG A 41 4.46 10.74 -8.92
C ARG A 41 4.23 10.78 -7.41
N LEU A 42 3.09 10.31 -6.97
CA LEU A 42 2.85 10.04 -5.56
C LEU A 42 3.05 8.55 -5.29
N ARG A 43 3.98 8.25 -4.39
CA ARG A 43 4.25 6.89 -3.90
C ARG A 43 3.49 6.66 -2.60
N LEU A 44 2.75 5.58 -2.56
CA LEU A 44 2.05 5.08 -1.38
C LEU A 44 2.69 3.76 -0.97
N SER A 45 3.02 3.60 0.31
CA SER A 45 3.61 2.36 0.80
C SER A 45 3.03 1.96 2.16
N ALA A 46 2.85 0.67 2.37
CA ALA A 46 2.47 0.11 3.67
C ALA A 46 3.19 -1.22 3.91
N THR A 47 3.37 -1.57 5.17
CA THR A 47 3.98 -2.83 5.58
C THR A 47 3.50 -3.28 6.94
N ASN A 48 3.47 -4.59 7.15
CA ASN A 48 3.32 -5.24 8.45
C ASN A 48 4.62 -5.92 8.91
N LEU A 49 5.75 -5.61 8.25
CA LEU A 49 7.09 -6.20 8.39
C LEU A 49 7.29 -7.56 7.71
N GLU A 50 6.23 -8.28 7.38
CA GLU A 50 6.27 -9.52 6.62
C GLU A 50 5.95 -9.28 5.13
N LEU A 51 5.00 -8.39 4.87
CA LEU A 51 4.56 -7.97 3.55
C LEU A 51 4.73 -6.46 3.40
N GLY A 52 5.37 -6.02 2.33
CA GLY A 52 5.40 -4.63 1.90
C GLY A 52 4.69 -4.46 0.57
N ILE A 53 3.83 -3.44 0.47
CA ILE A 53 3.17 -3.07 -0.79
C ILE A 53 3.48 -1.60 -1.07
N THR A 54 3.96 -1.34 -2.29
CA THR A 54 4.19 0.02 -2.79
C THR A 54 3.41 0.21 -4.09
N ALA A 55 2.74 1.34 -4.22
CA ALA A 55 2.02 1.75 -5.41
C ALA A 55 2.39 3.19 -5.79
N TRP A 56 2.61 3.43 -7.07
CA TRP A 56 2.80 4.77 -7.62
C TRP A 56 1.55 5.19 -8.37
N ILE A 57 1.05 6.37 -8.05
CA ILE A 57 -0.11 6.94 -8.73
C ILE A 57 0.28 8.24 -9.44
N PRO A 58 -0.36 8.55 -10.58
CA PRO A 58 -0.14 9.82 -11.27
C PRO A 58 -0.51 11.00 -10.38
N ALA A 59 0.38 11.99 -10.32
CA ALA A 59 0.19 13.17 -9.51
C ALA A 59 0.83 14.41 -10.17
N LYS A 60 0.33 15.58 -9.84
CA LYS A 60 1.03 16.83 -10.11
C LYS A 60 1.74 17.25 -8.83
N VAL A 61 3.06 17.10 -8.80
CA VAL A 61 3.89 17.47 -7.66
C VAL A 61 4.33 18.92 -7.82
N GLU A 62 4.02 19.77 -6.83
CA GLU A 62 4.48 21.17 -6.76
C GLU A 62 5.64 21.29 -5.78
N ASP A 63 5.54 20.63 -4.60
CA ASP A 63 6.62 20.55 -3.62
C ASP A 63 6.80 19.10 -3.20
N GLU A 64 8.04 18.65 -3.14
CA GLU A 64 8.40 17.31 -2.70
C GLU A 64 8.28 17.15 -1.17
N GLY A 65 8.19 15.90 -0.73
CA GLY A 65 8.20 15.54 0.68
C GLY A 65 7.59 14.19 0.97
N ALA A 66 7.55 13.84 2.25
CA ALA A 66 7.00 12.58 2.73
C ALA A 66 6.39 12.73 4.13
N THR A 67 5.43 11.90 4.43
CA THR A 67 4.81 11.72 5.76
C THR A 67 4.08 10.40 5.82
N THR A 68 3.67 9.97 7.01
CA THR A 68 2.78 8.82 7.16
C THR A 68 1.43 9.26 7.71
N ILE A 69 0.35 8.69 7.19
CA ILE A 69 -1.03 9.04 7.58
C ILE A 69 -1.78 7.78 8.01
N PRO A 70 -2.63 7.82 9.07
CA PRO A 70 -3.45 6.70 9.49
C PRO A 70 -4.30 6.15 8.33
N SER A 71 -4.04 4.88 7.97
CA SER A 71 -4.58 4.24 6.76
C SER A 71 -6.09 4.30 6.69
N ARG A 72 -6.77 3.86 7.76
CA ARG A 72 -8.22 3.79 7.81
C ARG A 72 -8.86 5.16 7.66
N THR A 73 -8.44 6.12 8.51
CA THR A 73 -9.00 7.48 8.50
C THR A 73 -8.83 8.16 7.15
N PHE A 74 -7.63 8.00 6.55
CA PHE A 74 -7.34 8.61 5.24
C PHE A 74 -8.13 7.95 4.12
N SER A 75 -8.25 6.62 4.10
CA SER A 75 -9.02 5.89 3.09
C SER A 75 -10.51 6.23 3.19
N ASP A 76 -11.09 6.23 4.40
CA ASP A 76 -12.49 6.57 4.62
C ASP A 76 -12.78 8.01 4.16
N LEU A 77 -11.90 8.95 4.51
CA LEU A 77 -12.01 10.34 4.07
C LEU A 77 -11.97 10.45 2.53
N VAL A 78 -10.94 9.89 1.90
CA VAL A 78 -10.77 9.99 0.43
C VAL A 78 -11.96 9.41 -0.31
N ASN A 79 -12.53 8.30 0.17
CA ASN A 79 -13.72 7.70 -0.44
C ASN A 79 -14.98 8.55 -0.27
N ALA A 80 -15.04 9.41 0.75
CA ALA A 80 -16.17 10.31 1.00
C ALA A 80 -16.03 11.69 0.31
N LEU A 81 -14.86 12.00 -0.28
CA LEU A 81 -14.65 13.30 -0.92
C LEU A 81 -15.50 13.45 -2.20
N PRO A 82 -16.14 14.60 -2.40
CA PRO A 82 -17.10 14.81 -3.48
C PRO A 82 -16.48 15.21 -4.82
N GLY A 83 -15.16 15.41 -4.89
CA GLY A 83 -14.53 16.03 -6.07
C GLY A 83 -13.62 15.07 -6.83
N ASP A 84 -13.34 15.43 -8.08
CA ASP A 84 -12.44 14.66 -8.93
C ASP A 84 -10.96 14.87 -8.55
N GLN A 85 -10.61 16.03 -8.02
CA GLN A 85 -9.25 16.39 -7.63
C GLN A 85 -9.12 16.55 -6.12
N VAL A 86 -8.03 16.04 -5.60
CA VAL A 86 -7.62 16.14 -4.20
C VAL A 86 -6.28 16.85 -4.13
N LEU A 87 -6.22 17.96 -3.41
CA LEU A 87 -5.00 18.67 -3.06
C LEU A 87 -4.53 18.18 -1.69
N LEU A 88 -3.31 17.67 -1.64
CA LEU A 88 -2.61 17.27 -0.44
C LEU A 88 -1.52 18.29 -0.13
N ASN A 89 -1.57 18.90 1.04
CA ASN A 89 -0.57 19.87 1.48
C ASN A 89 -0.10 19.55 2.89
N LEU A 90 1.19 19.15 3.01
CA LEU A 90 1.81 18.77 4.27
C LEU A 90 2.47 19.98 4.94
N ASP A 91 2.08 20.25 6.16
CA ASP A 91 2.87 21.04 7.10
C ASP A 91 3.88 20.11 7.79
N SER A 92 5.15 20.22 7.42
CA SER A 92 6.21 19.37 7.95
C SER A 92 6.57 19.67 9.41
N GLN A 93 6.24 20.84 9.94
CA GLN A 93 6.52 21.18 11.34
C GLN A 93 5.56 20.50 12.30
N THR A 94 4.30 20.40 11.90
CA THR A 94 3.23 19.79 12.71
C THR A 94 2.91 18.37 12.29
N GLN A 95 3.51 17.87 11.19
CA GLN A 95 3.18 16.60 10.54
C GLN A 95 1.68 16.50 10.21
N THR A 96 1.07 17.62 9.82
CA THR A 96 -0.36 17.68 9.51
C THR A 96 -0.57 17.78 8.01
N MET A 97 -1.32 16.83 7.47
CA MET A 97 -1.76 16.82 6.07
C MET A 97 -3.08 17.55 5.95
N ASN A 98 -3.07 18.70 5.28
CA ASN A 98 -4.29 19.39 4.86
C ASN A 98 -4.77 18.80 3.53
N ILE A 99 -6.01 18.34 3.48
CA ILE A 99 -6.63 17.64 2.36
C ILE A 99 -7.82 18.46 1.89
N ARG A 100 -7.79 18.88 0.63
CA ARG A 100 -8.86 19.70 0.04
C ARG A 100 -9.42 19.04 -1.21
N SER A 101 -10.75 19.03 -1.34
CA SER A 101 -11.45 18.61 -2.54
C SER A 101 -12.76 19.40 -2.66
N GLY A 102 -12.86 20.23 -3.67
CA GLY A 102 -13.99 21.18 -3.79
C GLY A 102 -14.11 22.08 -2.57
N ALA A 103 -15.26 22.07 -1.90
CA ALA A 103 -15.51 22.81 -0.67
C ALA A 103 -15.07 22.06 0.62
N SER A 104 -14.65 20.81 0.50
CA SER A 104 -14.22 19.99 1.64
C SER A 104 -12.78 20.34 2.03
N ILE A 105 -12.54 20.60 3.32
CA ILE A 105 -11.23 20.87 3.91
C ILE A 105 -11.12 20.03 5.16
N ASN A 106 -10.05 19.21 5.22
CA ASN A 106 -9.80 18.29 6.33
C ASN A 106 -8.33 18.31 6.69
N ASP A 107 -8.03 18.11 7.95
CA ASP A 107 -6.68 17.99 8.48
C ASP A 107 -6.52 16.63 9.15
N ILE A 108 -5.46 15.90 8.80
CA ILE A 108 -5.10 14.65 9.44
C ILE A 108 -3.65 14.75 9.92
N ARG A 109 -3.45 14.50 11.20
CA ARG A 109 -2.11 14.43 11.77
C ARG A 109 -1.48 13.08 11.44
N GLY A 110 -0.26 13.14 10.92
CA GLY A 110 0.57 11.99 10.59
C GLY A 110 1.71 11.78 11.61
N ILE A 111 2.58 10.85 11.24
CA ILE A 111 3.86 10.57 11.90
C ILE A 111 4.96 10.81 10.86
N ASP A 112 6.13 11.23 11.30
CA ASP A 112 7.26 11.50 10.42
C ASP A 112 7.58 10.28 9.54
N ALA A 113 7.94 10.54 8.28
CA ALA A 113 8.28 9.49 7.32
C ALA A 113 9.53 8.69 7.74
N ASP A 114 10.43 9.30 8.49
CA ASP A 114 11.67 8.65 8.97
C ASP A 114 11.38 7.54 10.00
N GLU A 115 10.20 7.54 10.62
CA GLU A 115 9.77 6.45 11.51
C GLU A 115 9.23 5.23 10.75
N PHE A 116 8.98 5.37 9.43
CA PHE A 116 8.47 4.27 8.63
C PHE A 116 9.59 3.28 8.27
N PRO A 117 9.39 1.96 8.49
CA PRO A 117 10.39 0.97 8.17
C PRO A 117 10.78 1.00 6.68
N PRO A 118 12.08 0.95 6.35
CA PRO A 118 12.51 0.90 4.96
C PRO A 118 11.98 -0.39 4.29
N LEU A 119 11.37 -0.22 3.12
CA LEU A 119 11.02 -1.35 2.25
C LEU A 119 12.22 -1.62 1.35
N ALA A 120 12.83 -2.79 1.50
CA ALA A 120 13.90 -3.21 0.62
C ALA A 120 13.36 -3.31 -0.83
N PRO A 121 14.08 -2.77 -1.82
CA PRO A 121 13.72 -3.00 -3.21
C PRO A 121 13.81 -4.50 -3.51
N PRO A 122 12.95 -5.03 -4.40
CA PRO A 122 13.07 -6.43 -4.81
C PRO A 122 14.43 -6.68 -5.46
N GLU A 123 15.03 -7.83 -5.14
CA GLU A 123 16.23 -8.29 -5.85
C GLU A 123 15.86 -8.52 -7.32
N THR A 124 16.71 -8.07 -8.23
CA THR A 124 16.47 -8.16 -9.68
C THR A 124 17.17 -9.35 -10.32
N ASP A 125 18.06 -10.01 -9.60
CA ASP A 125 18.76 -11.19 -10.09
C ASP A 125 17.91 -12.45 -9.91
N GLY A 126 17.81 -13.25 -10.99
CA GLY A 126 17.03 -14.48 -10.98
C GLY A 126 15.50 -14.29 -10.98
N VAL A 127 15.02 -13.17 -11.50
CA VAL A 127 13.58 -12.89 -11.59
C VAL A 127 12.88 -13.81 -12.59
N MET A 128 11.68 -14.25 -12.24
CA MET A 128 10.79 -15.02 -13.07
C MET A 128 9.65 -14.11 -13.54
N GLN A 129 9.35 -14.13 -14.85
CA GLN A 129 8.22 -13.39 -15.41
C GLN A 129 7.04 -14.32 -15.66
N LEU A 130 5.86 -13.92 -15.18
CA LEU A 130 4.63 -14.69 -15.31
C LEU A 130 3.55 -13.86 -15.99
N ASN A 131 2.68 -14.52 -16.75
CA ASN A 131 1.44 -13.91 -17.19
C ASN A 131 0.53 -13.69 -15.98
N VAL A 132 0.09 -12.45 -15.77
CA VAL A 132 -0.71 -12.10 -14.58
C VAL A 132 -2.09 -12.76 -14.56
N VAL A 133 -2.69 -13.05 -15.72
CA VAL A 133 -4.00 -13.70 -15.82
C VAL A 133 -3.87 -15.15 -15.37
N ASP A 134 -2.91 -15.88 -15.94
CA ASP A 134 -2.65 -17.28 -15.61
C ASP A 134 -2.24 -17.43 -14.13
N PHE A 135 -1.39 -16.53 -13.63
CA PHE A 135 -0.96 -16.53 -12.24
C PHE A 135 -2.11 -16.32 -11.26
N LYS A 136 -3.02 -15.39 -11.57
CA LYS A 136 -4.23 -15.19 -10.76
C LYS A 136 -5.13 -16.42 -10.77
N GLU A 137 -5.31 -17.05 -11.91
CA GLU A 137 -6.11 -18.27 -12.02
C GLU A 137 -5.51 -19.41 -11.20
N MET A 138 -4.20 -19.64 -11.30
CA MET A 138 -3.50 -20.64 -10.47
C MET A 138 -3.72 -20.39 -8.97
N ILE A 139 -3.60 -19.12 -8.51
CA ILE A 139 -3.88 -18.79 -7.11
C ILE A 139 -5.32 -19.14 -6.74
N HIS A 140 -6.31 -18.78 -7.57
CA HIS A 140 -7.71 -19.09 -7.30
C HIS A 140 -8.00 -20.58 -7.21
N GLN A 141 -7.27 -21.40 -7.99
CA GLN A 141 -7.46 -22.85 -8.02
C GLN A 141 -6.92 -23.56 -6.76
N VAL A 142 -6.02 -22.93 -5.99
CA VAL A 142 -5.39 -23.59 -4.84
C VAL A 142 -5.61 -22.86 -3.51
N ALA A 143 -5.72 -21.53 -3.50
CA ALA A 143 -5.71 -20.74 -2.26
C ALA A 143 -6.88 -21.07 -1.31
N PHE A 144 -8.01 -21.56 -1.83
CA PHE A 144 -9.16 -21.94 -1.01
C PHE A 144 -8.89 -23.13 -0.09
N ALA A 145 -7.87 -23.96 -0.42
CA ALA A 145 -7.49 -25.12 0.37
C ALA A 145 -6.43 -24.79 1.45
N ALA A 146 -5.99 -23.53 1.54
CA ALA A 146 -5.09 -23.10 2.60
C ALA A 146 -5.84 -23.05 3.94
N SER A 147 -5.23 -23.63 4.98
CA SER A 147 -5.80 -23.63 6.33
C SER A 147 -5.92 -22.23 6.91
N THR A 148 -6.92 -22.01 7.75
CA THR A 148 -7.03 -20.81 8.58
C THR A 148 -6.59 -21.05 10.04
N ASP A 149 -6.05 -22.24 10.34
CA ASP A 149 -5.61 -22.63 11.66
C ASP A 149 -4.21 -22.08 11.97
N GLU A 150 -4.16 -21.06 12.82
CA GLU A 150 -2.89 -20.42 13.26
C GLU A 150 -1.96 -21.38 14.02
N ALA A 151 -2.47 -22.51 14.52
CA ALA A 151 -1.63 -23.53 15.17
C ALA A 151 -0.76 -24.31 14.16
N ARG A 152 -1.07 -24.21 12.87
CA ARG A 152 -0.33 -24.87 11.78
C ARG A 152 0.06 -23.87 10.69
N PRO A 153 0.99 -22.93 10.97
CA PRO A 153 1.29 -21.81 10.07
C PRO A 153 1.72 -22.23 8.65
N VAL A 154 2.40 -23.36 8.53
CA VAL A 154 2.88 -23.88 7.23
C VAL A 154 1.72 -24.25 6.29
N LEU A 155 0.55 -24.61 6.83
CA LEU A 155 -0.64 -24.94 6.04
C LEU A 155 -1.46 -23.70 5.66
N MET A 156 -1.17 -22.53 6.24
CA MET A 156 -1.82 -21.27 5.87
C MET A 156 -1.27 -20.69 4.56
N GLY A 157 -0.19 -21.24 4.05
CA GLY A 157 0.49 -20.80 2.84
C GLY A 157 0.14 -21.62 1.60
N VAL A 158 0.47 -21.09 0.44
CA VAL A 158 0.50 -21.81 -0.83
C VAL A 158 1.95 -22.12 -1.16
N LEU A 159 2.26 -23.39 -1.36
CA LEU A 159 3.57 -23.81 -1.85
C LEU A 159 3.70 -23.43 -3.33
N LEU A 160 4.75 -22.70 -3.66
CA LEU A 160 5.12 -22.37 -5.03
C LEU A 160 6.45 -23.04 -5.36
N THR A 161 6.47 -23.85 -6.40
CA THR A 161 7.68 -24.52 -6.89
C THR A 161 7.91 -24.19 -8.36
N ALA A 162 9.13 -23.74 -8.69
CA ALA A 162 9.57 -23.51 -10.07
C ALA A 162 10.60 -24.57 -10.45
N THR A 163 10.38 -25.27 -11.56
CA THR A 163 11.31 -26.28 -12.09
C THR A 163 11.37 -26.16 -13.62
N GLY A 164 12.51 -25.73 -14.12
CA GLY A 164 12.68 -25.43 -15.54
C GLY A 164 11.76 -24.27 -15.98
N ASP A 165 10.86 -24.56 -16.89
CA ASP A 165 9.85 -23.64 -17.44
C ASP A 165 8.44 -23.82 -16.81
N GLN A 166 8.34 -24.64 -15.79
CA GLN A 166 7.08 -24.98 -15.13
C GLN A 166 7.00 -24.39 -13.74
N ILE A 167 5.80 -23.91 -13.39
CA ILE A 167 5.43 -23.49 -12.05
C ILE A 167 4.30 -24.37 -11.55
N THR A 168 4.45 -24.85 -10.33
CA THR A 168 3.44 -25.64 -9.63
C THR A 168 3.04 -24.91 -8.35
N MET A 169 1.75 -24.81 -8.10
CA MET A 169 1.19 -24.36 -6.83
C MET A 169 0.44 -25.48 -6.14
N ALA A 170 0.58 -25.56 -4.82
CA ALA A 170 -0.14 -26.54 -3.99
C ALA A 170 -0.55 -25.91 -2.67
N SER A 171 -1.70 -26.32 -2.15
CA SER A 171 -2.22 -25.92 -0.85
C SER A 171 -3.02 -27.09 -0.26
N ALA A 172 -3.01 -27.23 1.07
CA ALA A 172 -3.76 -28.25 1.80
C ALA A 172 -4.09 -27.73 3.22
N ASP A 173 -5.17 -28.22 3.83
CA ASP A 173 -5.58 -28.00 5.22
C ASP A 173 -5.36 -29.21 6.14
#